data_183fdc3ecc6345463f7c7fecb411dd69
#
_entry.id   183fdc3ecc6345463f7c7fecb411dd69
#
_cell.length_a   1.000
_cell.length_b   1.000
_cell.length_c   1.000
_cell.angle_alpha   90.00
_cell.angle_beta   90.00
_cell.angle_gamma   90.00
#
_symmetry.space_group_name_H-M   'P 1'
#
loop_
_entity.id
_entity.type
_entity.pdbx_description
1 polymer ?
#
loop_
_entity_poly.entity_id
_entity_poly.type
_entity_poly.pdbx_seq_one_letter_code
_entity_poly.pdbx_strand_id
1 'polypeptide(L)'
;MVELIDSKSKPDSWKFLRVFENEIRVEILKLLLQFEWRSLSDIARNLEHDFGWKITLPGLLKHMKELEAAGIVRHESGIFAEKPDARKTIYLLEGKERVEKMLQQLEENIQKPLQAGVIFNKTAELARKVQRMSTRMVGEERKHLESLLAQCESEKVYQYLTEDEKKKVKLWRMMLGIL
;
A
#
# COMPACT_ATOMS: atom_id res chain seq x y z
N MET A 1 42.36 0.04 -26.54
CA MET A 1 42.05 -0.80 -25.37
C MET A 1 40.68 -0.35 -24.88
N VAL A 2 39.63 -1.03 -25.35
CA VAL A 2 38.24 -0.66 -24.99
C VAL A 2 37.93 -1.47 -23.73
N GLU A 3 37.75 -0.77 -22.60
CA GLU A 3 37.33 -1.40 -21.38
C GLU A 3 35.93 -2.02 -21.58
N LEU A 4 35.89 -3.33 -21.49
CA LEU A 4 34.66 -4.10 -21.36
C LEU A 4 33.96 -3.64 -20.05
N ILE A 5 33.00 -2.75 -20.18
CA ILE A 5 32.08 -2.41 -19.12
C ILE A 5 31.34 -3.71 -18.80
N ASP A 6 31.71 -4.28 -17.67
CA ASP A 6 31.11 -5.47 -17.06
C ASP A 6 29.61 -5.26 -17.01
N SER A 7 28.86 -5.98 -17.84
CA SER A 7 27.40 -5.97 -17.89
C SER A 7 26.86 -6.76 -16.71
N LYS A 8 27.15 -6.30 -15.49
CA LYS A 8 26.39 -6.72 -14.32
C LYS A 8 24.95 -6.30 -14.59
N SER A 9 24.17 -7.29 -14.94
CA SER A 9 22.77 -7.29 -15.31
C SER A 9 21.99 -6.13 -14.65
N LYS A 10 21.59 -5.16 -15.48
CA LYS A 10 20.52 -4.23 -15.07
C LYS A 10 19.36 -5.09 -14.57
N PRO A 11 18.89 -4.88 -13.33
CA PRO A 11 17.75 -5.66 -12.85
C PRO A 11 16.64 -5.52 -13.88
N ASP A 12 16.13 -6.67 -14.30
CA ASP A 12 15.06 -6.76 -15.28
C ASP A 12 13.90 -5.88 -14.78
N SER A 13 13.65 -4.78 -15.46
CA SER A 13 12.70 -3.75 -15.02
C SER A 13 11.33 -4.33 -14.69
N TRP A 14 10.94 -5.40 -15.41
CA TRP A 14 9.68 -6.11 -15.17
C TRP A 14 9.70 -6.95 -13.90
N LYS A 15 10.82 -7.59 -13.55
CA LYS A 15 10.93 -8.31 -12.27
C LYS A 15 10.83 -7.36 -11.10
N PHE A 16 11.44 -6.18 -11.23
CA PHE A 16 11.35 -5.14 -10.22
C PHE A 16 9.91 -4.66 -10.01
N LEU A 17 9.16 -4.38 -11.09
CA LEU A 17 7.77 -3.94 -11.00
C LEU A 17 6.84 -5.00 -10.40
N ARG A 18 7.01 -6.28 -10.77
CA ARG A 18 6.23 -7.40 -10.23
C ARG A 18 6.28 -7.55 -8.71
N VAL A 19 7.34 -7.04 -8.08
CA VAL A 19 7.44 -7.06 -6.63
C VAL A 19 6.30 -6.28 -5.98
N PHE A 20 5.92 -5.14 -6.57
CA PHE A 20 4.89 -4.25 -6.05
C PHE A 20 3.44 -4.70 -6.33
N GLU A 21 3.25 -5.76 -7.10
CA GLU A 21 1.92 -6.36 -7.32
C GLU A 21 1.41 -7.18 -6.13
N ASN A 22 2.26 -7.47 -5.16
CA ASN A 22 1.92 -8.30 -4.01
C ASN A 22 2.01 -7.49 -2.70
N GLU A 23 0.89 -7.42 -2.00
CA GLU A 23 0.75 -6.64 -0.77
C GLU A 23 1.75 -7.07 0.31
N ILE A 24 1.96 -8.38 0.49
CA ILE A 24 2.92 -8.91 1.47
C ILE A 24 4.33 -8.39 1.18
N ARG A 25 4.75 -8.38 -0.10
CA ARG A 25 6.07 -7.88 -0.49
C ARG A 25 6.21 -6.38 -0.25
N VAL A 26 5.16 -5.62 -0.52
CA VAL A 26 5.10 -4.17 -0.25
C VAL A 26 5.31 -3.91 1.24
N GLU A 27 4.61 -4.64 2.12
CA GLU A 27 4.76 -4.47 3.56
C GLU A 27 6.13 -4.95 4.08
N ILE A 28 6.69 -6.03 3.53
CA ILE A 28 8.08 -6.42 3.81
C ILE A 28 9.06 -5.27 3.48
N LEU A 29 8.89 -4.61 2.33
CA LEU A 29 9.74 -3.50 1.94
C LEU A 29 9.60 -2.31 2.88
N LYS A 30 8.38 -1.98 3.31
CA LYS A 30 8.14 -0.92 4.31
C LYS A 30 8.81 -1.24 5.65
N LEU A 31 8.73 -2.48 6.12
CA LEU A 31 9.41 -2.93 7.32
C LEU A 31 10.94 -2.79 7.19
N LEU A 32 11.51 -3.19 6.05
CA LEU A 32 12.95 -3.08 5.81
C LEU A 32 13.40 -1.63 5.59
N LEU A 33 12.52 -0.71 5.20
CA LEU A 33 12.79 0.73 5.17
C LEU A 33 12.90 1.35 6.56
N GLN A 34 12.05 0.90 7.49
CA GLN A 34 12.04 1.39 8.87
C GLN A 34 13.25 0.88 9.67
N PHE A 35 13.72 -0.32 9.32
CA PHE A 35 14.78 -1.00 10.04
C PHE A 35 15.93 -1.32 9.09
N GLU A 36 17.14 -1.08 9.52
CA GLU A 36 18.32 -1.27 8.70
C GLU A 36 18.50 -2.74 8.24
N TRP A 37 18.10 -3.67 9.11
CA TRP A 37 18.08 -5.12 8.82
C TRP A 37 16.99 -5.84 9.63
N ARG A 38 16.56 -7.00 9.15
CA ARG A 38 15.61 -7.89 9.85
C ARG A 38 15.89 -9.35 9.56
N SER A 39 15.70 -10.21 10.58
CA SER A 39 15.65 -11.65 10.36
C SER A 39 14.27 -12.07 9.81
N LEU A 40 14.22 -13.26 9.19
CA LEU A 40 12.96 -13.81 8.67
C LEU A 40 11.89 -13.94 9.76
N SER A 41 12.32 -14.35 10.98
CA SER A 41 11.42 -14.49 12.14
C SER A 41 10.86 -13.14 12.62
N ASP A 42 11.68 -12.07 12.56
CA ASP A 42 11.24 -10.75 12.95
C ASP A 42 10.25 -10.17 11.93
N ILE A 43 10.51 -10.38 10.64
CA ILE A 43 9.57 -9.99 9.57
C ILE A 43 8.23 -10.72 9.76
N ALA A 44 8.24 -12.04 9.99
CA ALA A 44 7.01 -12.81 10.20
C ALA A 44 6.23 -12.31 11.42
N ARG A 45 6.91 -12.00 12.52
CA ARG A 45 6.28 -11.47 13.75
C ARG A 45 5.66 -10.08 13.53
N ASN A 46 6.35 -9.21 12.82
CA ASN A 46 5.82 -7.88 12.53
C ASN A 46 4.61 -7.95 11.61
N LEU A 47 4.62 -8.79 10.57
CA LEU A 47 3.48 -8.99 9.68
C LEU A 47 2.26 -9.57 10.42
N GLU A 48 2.47 -10.48 11.38
CA GLU A 48 1.37 -10.99 12.22
C GLU A 48 0.85 -9.92 13.18
N HIS A 49 1.74 -9.17 13.83
CA HIS A 49 1.36 -8.15 14.81
C HIS A 49 0.63 -6.96 14.17
N ASP A 50 1.17 -6.42 13.07
CA ASP A 50 0.70 -5.16 12.50
C ASP A 50 -0.49 -5.36 11.54
N PHE A 51 -0.57 -6.51 10.85
CA PHE A 51 -1.58 -6.81 9.84
C PHE A 51 -2.44 -8.05 10.13
N GLY A 52 -2.12 -8.81 11.18
CA GLY A 52 -2.79 -10.08 11.50
C GLY A 52 -2.46 -11.20 10.52
N TRP A 53 -1.44 -11.07 9.71
CA TRP A 53 -1.08 -12.05 8.67
C TRP A 53 -0.20 -13.18 9.22
N LYS A 54 -0.80 -14.36 9.35
CA LYS A 54 -0.09 -15.57 9.77
C LYS A 54 0.60 -16.21 8.57
N ILE A 55 1.87 -15.85 8.35
CA ILE A 55 2.68 -16.38 7.26
C ILE A 55 3.68 -17.37 7.81
N THR A 56 3.73 -18.56 7.20
CA THR A 56 4.75 -19.56 7.57
C THR A 56 6.14 -19.11 7.10
N LEU A 57 7.20 -19.49 7.83
CA LEU A 57 8.57 -19.13 7.44
C LEU A 57 8.93 -19.60 6.01
N PRO A 58 8.55 -20.81 5.55
CA PRO A 58 8.77 -21.22 4.15
C PRO A 58 8.00 -20.33 3.15
N GLY A 59 6.77 -19.92 3.48
CA GLY A 59 5.99 -19.01 2.67
C GLY A 59 6.65 -17.63 2.57
N LEU A 60 7.10 -17.08 3.69
CA LEU A 60 7.82 -15.83 3.74
C LEU A 60 9.15 -15.89 2.97
N LEU A 61 9.89 -16.99 3.11
CA LEU A 61 11.14 -17.20 2.37
C LEU A 61 10.93 -17.15 0.85
N LYS A 62 9.79 -17.61 0.35
CA LYS A 62 9.44 -17.50 -1.07
C LYS A 62 9.35 -16.03 -1.51
N HIS A 63 8.68 -15.18 -0.73
CA HIS A 63 8.62 -13.75 -1.00
C HIS A 63 10.00 -13.10 -0.94
N MET A 64 10.83 -13.47 0.03
CA MET A 64 12.20 -12.95 0.12
C MET A 64 13.06 -13.33 -1.09
N LYS A 65 12.97 -14.56 -1.59
CA LYS A 65 13.66 -15.00 -2.81
C LYS A 65 13.23 -14.22 -4.05
N GLU A 66 11.95 -13.86 -4.16
CA GLU A 66 11.46 -13.03 -5.27
C GLU A 66 12.02 -11.60 -5.17
N LEU A 67 12.11 -11.03 -3.96
CA LEU A 67 12.74 -9.72 -3.70
C LEU A 67 14.24 -9.74 -4.00
N GLU A 68 14.93 -10.81 -3.65
CA GLU A 68 16.35 -11.02 -3.98
C GLU A 68 16.57 -11.17 -5.51
N ALA A 69 15.72 -11.96 -6.17
CA ALA A 69 15.78 -12.14 -7.63
C ALA A 69 15.51 -10.82 -8.39
N ALA A 70 14.80 -9.89 -7.78
CA ALA A 70 14.59 -8.54 -8.31
C ALA A 70 15.72 -7.56 -7.96
N GLY A 71 16.73 -7.99 -7.18
CA GLY A 71 17.86 -7.13 -6.74
C GLY A 71 17.42 -6.00 -5.81
N ILE A 72 16.39 -6.22 -4.99
CA ILE A 72 15.85 -5.23 -4.05
C ILE A 72 16.29 -5.52 -2.63
N VAL A 73 16.44 -6.80 -2.31
CA VAL A 73 16.83 -7.29 -0.99
C VAL A 73 18.06 -8.17 -1.18
N ARG A 74 18.95 -8.13 -0.23
CA ARG A 74 20.05 -9.10 -0.09
C ARG A 74 20.01 -9.72 1.30
N HIS A 75 20.60 -10.89 1.45
CA HIS A 75 20.78 -11.51 2.76
C HIS A 75 22.25 -11.56 3.14
N GLU A 76 22.51 -11.52 4.43
CA GLU A 76 23.83 -11.63 5.02
C GLU A 76 23.79 -12.53 6.27
N SER A 77 24.95 -12.96 6.71
CA SER A 77 25.08 -13.63 8.02
C SER A 77 24.77 -12.62 9.14
N GLY A 78 24.05 -13.06 10.16
CA GLY A 78 23.70 -12.22 11.33
C GLY A 78 24.87 -11.83 12.24
N ILE A 79 26.12 -12.02 11.80
CA ILE A 79 27.33 -11.58 12.54
C ILE A 79 27.33 -10.05 12.73
N PHE A 80 26.76 -9.31 11.80
CA PHE A 80 26.71 -7.84 11.81
C PHE A 80 25.50 -7.26 12.57
N ALA A 81 24.64 -8.11 13.16
CA ALA A 81 23.52 -7.67 13.97
C ALA A 81 23.99 -7.18 15.35
N GLU A 82 23.18 -6.32 16.02
CA GLU A 82 23.46 -5.84 17.40
C GLU A 82 23.72 -6.98 18.40
N LYS A 83 23.07 -8.14 18.18
CA LYS A 83 23.36 -9.40 18.88
C LYS A 83 23.88 -10.38 17.85
N PRO A 84 25.22 -10.46 17.66
CA PRO A 84 25.82 -11.29 16.64
C PRO A 84 25.43 -12.75 16.79
N ASP A 85 24.83 -13.33 15.77
CA ASP A 85 24.51 -14.74 15.67
C ASP A 85 24.74 -15.22 14.24
N ALA A 86 25.88 -15.86 14.02
CA ALA A 86 26.28 -16.37 12.70
C ALA A 86 25.28 -17.39 12.10
N ARG A 87 24.36 -17.93 12.94
CA ARG A 87 23.34 -18.89 12.50
C ARG A 87 22.10 -18.20 11.93
N LYS A 88 21.94 -16.89 12.18
CA LYS A 88 20.82 -16.10 11.68
C LYS A 88 21.15 -15.53 10.32
N THR A 89 20.19 -15.59 9.42
CA THR A 89 20.20 -14.84 8.18
C THR A 89 19.44 -13.53 8.40
N ILE A 90 20.07 -12.43 8.06
CA ILE A 90 19.46 -11.10 8.09
C ILE A 90 19.25 -10.61 6.65
N TYR A 91 18.22 -9.82 6.47
CA TYR A 91 17.83 -9.25 5.18
C TYR A 91 17.94 -7.74 5.24
N LEU A 92 18.48 -7.15 4.17
CA LEU A 92 18.73 -5.73 4.01
C LEU A 92 18.19 -5.26 2.66
N LEU A 93 17.82 -3.99 2.56
CA LEU A 93 17.45 -3.38 1.28
C LEU A 93 18.70 -3.00 0.47
N GLU A 94 18.64 -3.29 -0.82
CA GLU A 94 19.54 -2.73 -1.81
C GLU A 94 18.86 -1.56 -2.51
N GLY A 95 19.57 -0.40 -2.59
CA GLY A 95 19.03 0.79 -3.22
C GLY A 95 17.82 1.38 -2.48
N LYS A 96 17.94 1.59 -1.17
CA LYS A 96 16.90 2.12 -0.27
C LYS A 96 16.12 3.29 -0.86
N GLU A 97 16.80 4.31 -1.39
CA GLU A 97 16.17 5.49 -1.99
C GLU A 97 15.26 5.13 -3.19
N ARG A 98 15.66 4.15 -3.99
CA ARG A 98 14.88 3.69 -5.14
C ARG A 98 13.60 3.00 -4.68
N VAL A 99 13.68 2.16 -3.65
CA VAL A 99 12.52 1.47 -3.07
C VAL A 99 11.56 2.46 -2.44
N GLU A 100 12.08 3.42 -1.67
CA GLU A 100 11.29 4.48 -1.03
C GLU A 100 10.52 5.32 -2.07
N LYS A 101 11.21 5.77 -3.12
CA LYS A 101 10.58 6.52 -4.22
C LYS A 101 9.48 5.72 -4.93
N MET A 102 9.70 4.42 -5.15
CA MET A 102 8.71 3.56 -5.79
C MET A 102 7.50 3.32 -4.90
N LEU A 103 7.69 3.12 -3.60
CA LEU A 103 6.59 2.99 -2.64
C LEU A 103 5.78 4.28 -2.53
N GLN A 104 6.44 5.42 -2.52
CA GLN A 104 5.76 6.72 -2.54
C GLN A 104 4.92 6.89 -3.82
N GLN A 105 5.49 6.58 -4.98
CA GLN A 105 4.75 6.62 -6.25
C GLN A 105 3.57 5.65 -6.28
N LEU A 106 3.72 4.44 -5.73
CA LEU A 106 2.65 3.46 -5.62
C LEU A 106 1.51 4.02 -4.75
N GLU A 107 1.83 4.60 -3.62
CA GLU A 107 0.85 5.20 -2.72
C GLU A 107 0.11 6.37 -3.38
N GLU A 108 0.85 7.31 -3.97
CA GLU A 108 0.25 8.52 -4.55
C GLU A 108 -0.55 8.24 -5.83
N ASN A 109 -0.03 7.41 -6.72
CA ASN A 109 -0.61 7.23 -8.04
C ASN A 109 -1.60 6.06 -8.14
N ILE A 110 -1.59 5.13 -7.19
CA ILE A 110 -2.43 3.94 -7.24
C ILE A 110 -3.30 3.82 -5.98
N GLN A 111 -2.69 3.75 -4.79
CA GLN A 111 -3.44 3.44 -3.57
C GLN A 111 -4.41 4.57 -3.17
N LYS A 112 -3.96 5.82 -3.16
CA LYS A 112 -4.82 6.96 -2.82
C LYS A 112 -5.99 7.15 -3.80
N PRO A 113 -5.79 7.12 -5.12
CA PRO A 113 -6.89 7.17 -6.08
C PRO A 113 -7.86 5.98 -5.94
N LEU A 114 -7.37 4.75 -5.70
CA LEU A 114 -8.22 3.59 -5.47
C LEU A 114 -9.08 3.75 -4.23
N GLN A 115 -8.52 4.20 -3.11
CA GLN A 115 -9.25 4.46 -1.87
C GLN A 115 -10.30 5.54 -2.07
N ALA A 116 -9.97 6.62 -2.78
CA ALA A 116 -10.91 7.67 -3.11
C ALA A 116 -12.09 7.13 -3.94
N GLY A 117 -11.81 6.30 -4.95
CA GLY A 117 -12.84 5.63 -5.75
C GLY A 117 -13.75 4.71 -4.94
N VAL A 118 -13.20 3.96 -3.98
CA VAL A 118 -13.99 3.09 -3.08
C VAL A 118 -14.94 3.93 -2.20
N ILE A 119 -14.44 5.02 -1.61
CA ILE A 119 -15.26 5.92 -0.78
C ILE A 119 -16.37 6.54 -1.64
N PHE A 120 -16.03 7.05 -2.82
CA PHE A 120 -17.01 7.62 -3.74
C PHE A 120 -18.08 6.62 -4.16
N ASN A 121 -17.71 5.38 -4.51
CA ASN A 121 -18.67 4.35 -4.91
C ASN A 121 -19.63 3.97 -3.78
N LYS A 122 -19.14 3.82 -2.54
CA LYS A 122 -19.99 3.61 -1.35
C LYS A 122 -20.97 4.78 -1.14
N THR A 123 -20.49 6.01 -1.30
CA THR A 123 -21.32 7.21 -1.21
C THR A 123 -22.40 7.23 -2.28
N ALA A 124 -22.04 6.90 -3.53
CA ALA A 124 -22.98 6.85 -4.65
C ALA A 124 -24.07 5.80 -4.48
N GLU A 125 -23.71 4.62 -3.94
CA GLU A 125 -24.67 3.55 -3.65
C GLU A 125 -25.67 3.98 -2.57
N LEU A 126 -25.18 4.54 -1.47
CA LEU A 126 -26.01 5.00 -0.37
C LEU A 126 -26.89 6.19 -0.79
N ALA A 127 -26.37 7.14 -1.58
CA ALA A 127 -27.14 8.27 -2.10
C ALA A 127 -28.30 7.79 -2.99
N ARG A 128 -28.07 6.78 -3.85
CA ARG A 128 -29.15 6.16 -4.65
C ARG A 128 -30.19 5.45 -3.79
N LYS A 129 -29.76 4.77 -2.72
CA LYS A 129 -30.68 4.14 -1.77
C LYS A 129 -31.54 5.18 -1.09
N VAL A 130 -30.95 6.23 -0.55
CA VAL A 130 -31.64 7.34 0.12
C VAL A 130 -32.63 8.03 -0.82
N GLN A 131 -32.26 8.27 -2.09
CA GLN A 131 -33.15 8.89 -3.07
C GLN A 131 -34.40 8.03 -3.39
N ARG A 132 -34.30 6.70 -3.31
CA ARG A 132 -35.43 5.78 -3.54
C ARG A 132 -36.35 5.63 -2.33
N MET A 133 -35.87 5.94 -1.13
CA MET A 133 -36.63 5.87 0.10
C MET A 133 -37.49 7.15 0.24
N SER A 134 -38.73 7.09 -0.27
CA SER A 134 -39.72 8.16 -0.18
C SER A 134 -40.02 8.51 1.29
N THR A 135 -39.74 9.73 1.69
CA THR A 135 -40.25 10.52 2.85
C THR A 135 -39.93 10.10 4.28
N ARG A 136 -39.43 8.91 4.58
CA ARG A 136 -38.93 8.58 5.93
C ARG A 136 -37.51 8.01 5.86
N MET A 137 -36.57 8.90 5.66
CA MET A 137 -35.18 8.58 5.84
C MET A 137 -34.94 8.25 7.31
N VAL A 138 -34.60 7.01 7.63
CA VAL A 138 -34.18 6.62 8.97
C VAL A 138 -32.95 7.46 9.32
N GLY A 139 -32.96 8.15 10.46
CA GLY A 139 -31.92 9.13 10.81
C GLY A 139 -30.49 8.60 10.78
N GLU A 140 -30.32 7.29 10.92
CA GLU A 140 -29.01 6.62 10.82
C GLU A 140 -28.43 6.59 9.40
N GLU A 141 -29.24 6.29 8.37
CA GLU A 141 -28.78 6.28 6.97
C GLU A 141 -28.41 7.67 6.49
N ARG A 142 -29.14 8.68 6.93
CA ARG A 142 -28.78 10.08 6.68
C ARG A 142 -27.44 10.45 7.29
N LYS A 143 -27.24 10.17 8.58
CA LYS A 143 -25.96 10.41 9.27
C LYS A 143 -24.81 9.68 8.62
N HIS A 144 -25.04 8.44 8.18
CA HIS A 144 -24.03 7.67 7.48
C HIS A 144 -23.66 8.29 6.11
N LEU A 145 -24.65 8.74 5.33
CA LEU A 145 -24.41 9.44 4.08
C LEU A 145 -23.69 10.78 4.30
N GLU A 146 -24.05 11.54 5.33
CA GLU A 146 -23.36 12.78 5.72
C GLU A 146 -21.89 12.51 6.06
N SER A 147 -21.59 11.44 6.79
CA SER A 147 -20.23 11.02 7.11
C SER A 147 -19.43 10.65 5.87
N LEU A 148 -20.01 9.90 4.92
CA LEU A 148 -19.34 9.53 3.67
C LEU A 148 -19.12 10.75 2.76
N LEU A 149 -20.06 11.70 2.71
CA LEU A 149 -19.89 12.95 1.98
C LEU A 149 -18.75 13.78 2.56
N ALA A 150 -18.65 13.88 3.89
CA ALA A 150 -17.54 14.57 4.54
C ALA A 150 -16.18 13.91 4.21
N GLN A 151 -16.13 12.58 4.11
CA GLN A 151 -14.93 11.87 3.66
C GLN A 151 -14.59 12.19 2.20
N CYS A 152 -15.57 12.21 1.29
CA CYS A 152 -15.35 12.60 -0.12
C CYS A 152 -14.83 14.03 -0.26
N GLU A 153 -15.25 14.94 0.63
CA GLU A 153 -14.84 16.35 0.61
C GLU A 153 -13.53 16.61 1.35
N SER A 154 -13.01 15.63 2.09
CA SER A 154 -11.69 15.77 2.70
C SER A 154 -10.63 16.00 1.61
N GLU A 155 -9.65 16.85 1.89
CA GLU A 155 -8.55 17.16 0.97
C GLU A 155 -7.85 15.89 0.47
N LYS A 156 -7.71 14.89 1.35
CA LYS A 156 -7.08 13.60 1.06
C LYS A 156 -7.82 12.75 0.01
N VAL A 157 -9.12 12.95 -0.18
CA VAL A 157 -9.97 12.19 -1.10
C VAL A 157 -10.35 13.04 -2.30
N TYR A 158 -10.78 14.29 -2.05
CA TYR A 158 -11.32 15.18 -3.06
C TYR A 158 -10.40 15.46 -4.25
N GLN A 159 -9.08 15.54 -4.01
CA GLN A 159 -8.10 15.76 -5.06
C GLN A 159 -8.01 14.60 -6.08
N TYR A 160 -8.42 13.39 -5.70
CA TYR A 160 -8.40 12.19 -6.57
C TYR A 160 -9.72 11.93 -7.27
N LEU A 161 -10.78 12.71 -6.97
CA LEU A 161 -12.07 12.60 -7.66
C LEU A 161 -12.01 13.34 -9.00
N THR A 162 -12.65 12.77 -10.01
CA THR A 162 -12.88 13.44 -11.31
C THR A 162 -13.84 14.61 -11.13
N GLU A 163 -13.84 15.55 -12.07
CA GLU A 163 -14.74 16.72 -12.02
C GLU A 163 -16.22 16.31 -12.00
N ASP A 164 -16.59 15.23 -12.68
CA ASP A 164 -17.96 14.72 -12.68
C ASP A 164 -18.34 14.09 -11.32
N GLU A 165 -17.40 13.41 -10.66
CA GLU A 165 -17.59 12.89 -9.31
C GLU A 165 -17.73 14.02 -8.28
N LYS A 166 -16.91 15.05 -8.38
CA LYS A 166 -17.02 16.28 -7.56
C LYS A 166 -18.38 16.96 -7.71
N LYS A 167 -18.89 17.07 -8.95
CA LYS A 167 -20.24 17.58 -9.21
C LYS A 167 -21.33 16.73 -8.54
N LYS A 168 -21.21 15.40 -8.60
CA LYS A 168 -22.14 14.46 -7.94
C LYS A 168 -22.12 14.62 -6.43
N VAL A 169 -20.94 14.72 -5.80
CA VAL A 169 -20.81 14.97 -4.36
C VAL A 169 -21.54 16.25 -3.95
N LYS A 170 -21.33 17.35 -4.68
CA LYS A 170 -22.05 18.61 -4.44
C LYS A 170 -23.58 18.48 -4.59
N LEU A 171 -24.03 17.76 -5.63
CA LEU A 171 -25.45 17.52 -5.86
C LEU A 171 -26.07 16.73 -4.69
N TRP A 172 -25.42 15.66 -4.21
CA TRP A 172 -25.91 14.88 -3.10
C TRP A 172 -25.97 15.70 -1.81
N ARG A 173 -25.03 16.61 -1.60
CA ARG A 173 -25.06 17.53 -0.45
C ARG A 173 -26.25 18.48 -0.49
N MET A 174 -26.53 19.07 -1.67
CA MET A 174 -27.72 19.90 -1.88
C MET A 174 -29.01 19.12 -1.61
N MET A 175 -29.10 17.89 -2.08
CA MET A 175 -30.28 17.03 -1.82
C MET A 175 -30.51 16.74 -0.35
N LEU A 176 -29.49 16.72 0.48
CA LEU A 176 -29.60 16.56 1.94
C LEU A 176 -29.92 17.87 2.67
N GLY A 177 -29.94 19.01 1.99
CA GLY A 177 -30.16 20.32 2.62
C GLY A 177 -29.03 20.73 3.57
N ILE A 178 -27.79 20.32 3.27
CA ILE A 178 -26.60 20.58 4.09
C ILE A 178 -25.80 21.78 3.54
N LEU A 179 -26.35 22.49 2.56
CA LEU A 179 -25.77 23.74 2.02
C LEU A 179 -26.26 24.91 2.82
#